data_9111e7d5e3bd25048615ea30a1501edd
#
_entry.id   9111e7d5e3bd25048615ea30a1501edd
#
_cell.length_a   1.000
_cell.length_b   1.000
_cell.length_c   1.000
_cell.angle_alpha   90.00
_cell.angle_beta   90.00
_cell.angle_gamma   90.00
#
_symmetry.space_group_name_H-M   'P 1'
#
loop_
_entity.id
_entity.type
_entity.pdbx_description
1 polymer ?
#
loop_
_entity_poly.entity_id
_entity_poly.type
_entity_poly.pdbx_seq_one_letter_code
_entity_poly.pdbx_strand_id
1 'polypeptide(L)'
;MRFKLKDESIANDDVLKNMGDIVTVMKSGGQYQVVIGNHVEAVYKDVVEIIDLDNLNTSSETKKSGSILDKGIDIISGIFQPVLGIMAACGMLKGLNALFVALGLYSATSGGYMVINAAGDALFTFLPLFLGYTSAKKFGLKPMLGLALGAAMCYPAIQGSSVSTGADAMYTLFKGTMFASPVYVDFFGLPIISMDYTGTVVPIIFVVYFASKCEKLFNKFVPDLS
;
A
#
# COMPACT_ATOMS: atom_id res chain seq x y z
N MET A 1 17.90 0.90 19.66
CA MET A 1 18.14 -0.03 18.52
C MET A 1 17.86 -1.46 18.98
N ARG A 2 17.43 -2.35 18.07
CA ARG A 2 17.10 -3.75 18.40
C ARG A 2 17.87 -4.68 17.47
N PHE A 3 18.55 -5.66 18.06
CA PHE A 3 19.36 -6.64 17.35
C PHE A 3 18.88 -8.06 17.68
N LYS A 4 18.97 -8.95 16.71
CA LYS A 4 18.83 -10.38 16.94
C LYS A 4 20.22 -11.00 16.78
N LEU A 5 20.88 -11.20 17.88
CA LEU A 5 22.21 -11.77 17.89
C LEU A 5 22.18 -13.26 17.60
N LYS A 6 23.15 -13.77 16.86
CA LYS A 6 23.34 -15.21 16.66
C LYS A 6 23.83 -15.90 17.93
N ASP A 7 24.67 -15.21 18.70
CA ASP A 7 25.19 -15.64 19.97
C ASP A 7 25.26 -14.43 20.91
N GLU A 8 24.42 -14.46 21.95
CA GLU A 8 24.33 -13.37 22.93
C GLU A 8 25.51 -13.38 23.92
N SER A 9 26.26 -14.51 24.04
CA SER A 9 27.39 -14.62 24.96
C SER A 9 28.61 -13.79 24.57
N ILE A 10 28.68 -13.41 23.28
CA ILE A 10 29.79 -12.58 22.75
C ILE A 10 29.55 -11.09 23.06
N ALA A 11 28.32 -10.70 23.36
CA ALA A 11 27.97 -9.31 23.64
C ALA A 11 28.43 -8.91 25.03
N ASN A 12 29.26 -7.86 25.11
CA ASN A 12 29.76 -7.33 26.37
C ASN A 12 28.83 -6.21 26.88
N ASP A 13 27.87 -6.60 27.74
CA ASP A 13 26.88 -5.68 28.30
C ASP A 13 27.52 -4.55 29.13
N ASP A 14 28.64 -4.83 29.83
CA ASP A 14 29.28 -3.86 30.69
C ASP A 14 30.02 -2.79 29.88
N VAL A 15 30.63 -3.17 28.78
CA VAL A 15 31.27 -2.20 27.87
C VAL A 15 30.19 -1.29 27.24
N LEU A 16 29.08 -1.86 26.78
CA LEU A 16 28.00 -1.08 26.18
C LEU A 16 27.36 -0.12 27.19
N LYS A 17 27.08 -0.56 28.41
CA LYS A 17 26.48 0.30 29.45
C LYS A 17 27.38 1.44 29.90
N ASN A 18 28.70 1.28 29.76
CA ASN A 18 29.67 2.33 30.11
C ASN A 18 29.95 3.32 28.96
N MET A 19 29.37 3.12 27.79
CA MET A 19 29.42 4.11 26.70
C MET A 19 28.50 5.28 27.00
N GLY A 20 29.03 6.50 26.91
CA GLY A 20 28.32 7.74 27.35
C GLY A 20 26.98 8.01 26.64
N ASP A 21 26.77 7.44 25.45
CA ASP A 21 25.56 7.66 24.64
C ASP A 21 24.53 6.52 24.76
N ILE A 22 24.82 5.47 25.54
CA ILE A 22 23.93 4.35 25.78
C ILE A 22 23.24 4.49 27.14
N VAL A 23 21.91 4.60 27.10
CA VAL A 23 21.11 4.75 28.33
C VAL A 23 20.99 3.41 29.07
N THR A 24 20.75 2.33 28.35
CA THR A 24 20.69 0.98 28.93
C THR A 24 20.72 -0.10 27.85
N VAL A 25 21.02 -1.33 28.30
CA VAL A 25 20.96 -2.53 27.47
C VAL A 25 19.94 -3.49 28.10
N MET A 26 19.00 -3.96 27.30
CA MET A 26 17.93 -4.88 27.74
C MET A 26 17.86 -6.11 26.84
N LYS A 27 17.60 -7.26 27.44
CA LYS A 27 17.35 -8.53 26.75
C LYS A 27 15.88 -8.88 26.96
N SER A 28 15.08 -8.85 25.92
CA SER A 28 13.64 -9.16 26.03
C SER A 28 13.13 -9.77 24.73
N GLY A 29 12.34 -10.85 24.86
CA GLY A 29 11.69 -11.50 23.72
C GLY A 29 12.65 -12.07 22.67
N GLY A 30 13.86 -12.51 23.06
CA GLY A 30 14.89 -13.00 22.13
C GLY A 30 15.53 -11.89 21.28
N GLN A 31 15.44 -10.65 21.74
CA GLN A 31 16.08 -9.48 21.11
C GLN A 31 17.02 -8.80 22.09
N TYR A 32 18.18 -8.44 21.59
CA TYR A 32 19.16 -7.61 22.27
C TYR A 32 18.86 -6.15 21.96
N GLN A 33 18.46 -5.37 22.95
CA GLN A 33 18.03 -3.99 22.78
C GLN A 33 19.04 -3.03 23.42
N VAL A 34 19.58 -2.14 22.60
CA VAL A 34 20.45 -1.05 23.06
C VAL A 34 19.62 0.25 23.00
N VAL A 35 19.37 0.82 24.16
CA VAL A 35 18.63 2.08 24.30
C VAL A 35 19.63 3.21 24.21
N ILE A 36 19.53 4.00 23.15
CA ILE A 36 20.35 5.18 22.87
C ILE A 36 19.45 6.39 23.06
N GLY A 37 19.99 7.49 23.57
CA GLY A 37 19.23 8.73 23.75
C GLY A 37 18.81 9.40 22.44
N ASN A 38 18.68 10.73 22.45
CA ASN A 38 18.15 11.51 21.33
C ASN A 38 19.01 11.43 20.04
N HIS A 39 20.21 10.85 20.10
CA HIS A 39 21.12 10.68 18.95
C HIS A 39 20.94 9.36 18.19
N VAL A 40 19.85 8.63 18.43
CA VAL A 40 19.60 7.30 17.83
C VAL A 40 19.65 7.31 16.30
N GLU A 41 19.25 8.40 15.65
CA GLU A 41 19.27 8.50 14.17
C GLU A 41 20.69 8.62 13.62
N ALA A 42 21.55 9.38 14.27
CA ALA A 42 22.95 9.53 13.87
C ALA A 42 23.70 8.20 14.04
N VAL A 43 23.59 7.61 15.23
CA VAL A 43 24.21 6.30 15.52
C VAL A 43 23.69 5.20 14.61
N TYR A 44 22.41 5.25 14.23
CA TYR A 44 21.86 4.29 13.27
C TYR A 44 22.51 4.39 11.90
N LYS A 45 22.74 5.62 11.39
CA LYS A 45 23.41 5.83 10.10
C LYS A 45 24.84 5.30 10.13
N ASP A 46 25.59 5.61 11.19
CA ASP A 46 26.97 5.17 11.35
C ASP A 46 27.07 3.64 11.46
N VAL A 47 26.14 3.01 12.19
CA VAL A 47 26.07 1.54 12.32
C VAL A 47 25.72 0.90 10.97
N VAL A 48 24.78 1.47 10.20
CA VAL A 48 24.41 1.00 8.86
C VAL A 48 25.60 1.06 7.91
N GLU A 49 26.37 2.14 7.96
CA GLU A 49 27.55 2.35 7.12
C GLU A 49 28.69 1.38 7.46
N ILE A 50 28.89 1.07 8.77
CA ILE A 50 29.95 0.16 9.21
C ILE A 50 29.60 -1.33 8.93
N ILE A 51 28.33 -1.71 9.05
CA ILE A 51 27.93 -3.13 9.02
C ILE A 51 27.60 -3.61 7.60
N ASP A 52 27.56 -2.73 6.59
CA ASP A 52 27.17 -3.11 5.21
C ASP A 52 25.91 -3.98 5.21
N LEU A 53 24.79 -3.36 5.64
CA LEU A 53 23.51 -4.05 5.85
C LEU A 53 22.94 -4.76 4.60
N ASP A 54 23.45 -4.45 3.42
CA ASP A 54 23.08 -5.18 2.21
C ASP A 54 23.52 -6.66 2.27
N ASN A 55 24.61 -6.96 2.98
CA ASN A 55 25.06 -8.33 3.23
C ASN A 55 24.35 -9.02 4.42
N LEU A 56 23.73 -8.27 5.34
CA LEU A 56 23.01 -8.83 6.48
C LEU A 56 21.53 -9.05 6.22
N ASN A 57 20.93 -8.26 5.33
CA ASN A 57 19.53 -8.47 4.90
C ASN A 57 19.35 -9.76 4.08
N THR A 58 20.44 -10.31 3.53
CA THR A 58 20.42 -11.64 2.89
C THR A 58 20.40 -12.80 3.89
N SER A 59 20.65 -12.56 5.18
CA SER A 59 20.75 -13.64 6.18
C SER A 59 19.66 -13.65 7.26
N SER A 60 18.75 -12.69 7.29
CA SER A 60 17.61 -12.68 8.23
C SER A 60 16.25 -12.94 7.59
N GLU A 61 16.19 -13.25 6.30
CA GLU A 61 15.13 -14.09 5.81
C GLU A 61 15.41 -15.51 6.27
N THR A 62 14.94 -15.85 7.47
CA THR A 62 14.52 -17.23 7.71
C THR A 62 13.62 -17.53 6.50
N LYS A 63 14.14 -18.34 5.55
CA LYS A 63 13.35 -19.11 4.62
C LYS A 63 12.46 -20.05 5.46
N LYS A 64 11.44 -19.51 6.10
CA LYS A 64 10.23 -20.25 6.29
C LYS A 64 9.75 -20.46 4.86
N SER A 65 9.78 -21.70 4.41
CA SER A 65 8.97 -22.21 3.34
C SER A 65 7.52 -21.85 3.70
N GLY A 66 7.20 -20.56 3.54
CA GLY A 66 5.90 -20.03 3.88
C GLY A 66 4.92 -20.60 2.87
N SER A 67 3.82 -21.09 3.35
CA SER A 67 2.65 -21.46 2.55
C SER A 67 2.37 -20.35 1.54
N ILE A 68 1.73 -20.68 0.41
CA ILE A 68 1.27 -19.67 -0.58
C ILE A 68 0.48 -18.57 0.13
N LEU A 69 -0.22 -18.89 1.22
CA LEU A 69 -0.94 -17.94 2.08
C LEU A 69 -0.02 -16.94 2.77
N ASP A 70 1.13 -17.38 3.32
CA ASP A 70 2.08 -16.48 4.00
C ASP A 70 2.67 -15.45 3.02
N LYS A 71 2.96 -15.87 1.79
CA LYS A 71 3.40 -14.97 0.72
C LYS A 71 2.31 -13.98 0.32
N GLY A 72 1.06 -14.42 0.25
CA GLY A 72 -0.09 -13.56 -0.02
C GLY A 72 -0.28 -12.49 1.08
N ILE A 73 -0.20 -12.90 2.34
CA ILE A 73 -0.30 -11.98 3.49
C ILE A 73 0.85 -10.96 3.47
N ASP A 74 2.08 -11.39 3.18
CA ASP A 74 3.23 -10.48 3.08
C ASP A 74 3.08 -9.46 1.96
N ILE A 75 2.56 -9.88 0.80
CA ILE A 75 2.30 -8.98 -0.32
C ILE A 75 1.26 -7.94 0.07
N ILE A 76 0.10 -8.38 0.58
CA ILE A 76 -0.99 -7.48 0.96
C ILE A 76 -0.55 -6.54 2.08
N SER A 77 0.10 -7.04 3.12
CA SER A 77 0.61 -6.23 4.23
C SER A 77 1.59 -5.17 3.75
N GLY A 78 2.53 -5.54 2.87
CA GLY A 78 3.51 -4.60 2.33
C GLY A 78 2.88 -3.52 1.43
N ILE A 79 1.77 -3.82 0.75
CA ILE A 79 1.03 -2.86 -0.06
C ILE A 79 0.25 -1.87 0.82
N PHE A 80 -0.40 -2.36 1.89
CA PHE A 80 -1.27 -1.55 2.74
C PHE A 80 -0.53 -0.76 3.81
N GLN A 81 0.56 -1.30 4.34
CA GLN A 81 1.29 -0.70 5.47
C GLN A 81 1.61 0.80 5.29
N PRO A 82 2.06 1.30 4.12
CA PRO A 82 2.32 2.72 3.93
C PRO A 82 1.05 3.59 3.93
N VAL A 83 -0.11 3.00 3.63
CA VAL A 83 -1.39 3.71 3.48
C VAL A 83 -2.19 3.72 4.77
N LEU A 84 -1.98 2.75 5.67
CA LEU A 84 -2.79 2.57 6.90
C LEU A 84 -2.83 3.82 7.78
N GLY A 85 -1.71 4.52 7.97
CA GLY A 85 -1.65 5.73 8.79
C GLY A 85 -2.55 6.85 8.25
N ILE A 86 -2.52 7.04 6.93
CA ILE A 86 -3.34 8.06 6.27
C ILE A 86 -4.82 7.63 6.28
N MET A 87 -5.10 6.34 6.08
CA MET A 87 -6.48 5.81 6.19
C MET A 87 -7.07 6.06 7.58
N ALA A 88 -6.29 5.83 8.64
CA ALA A 88 -6.71 6.11 10.01
C ALA A 88 -7.00 7.60 10.22
N ALA A 89 -6.14 8.49 9.74
CA ALA A 89 -6.33 9.94 9.83
C ALA A 89 -7.59 10.40 9.08
N CYS A 90 -7.81 9.91 7.86
CA CYS A 90 -9.01 10.20 7.07
C CYS A 90 -10.29 9.66 7.77
N GLY A 91 -10.21 8.47 8.35
CA GLY A 91 -11.32 7.89 9.12
C GLY A 91 -11.67 8.72 10.37
N MET A 92 -10.65 9.17 11.09
CA MET A 92 -10.85 10.09 12.24
C MET A 92 -11.48 11.40 11.80
N LEU A 93 -11.03 12.00 10.69
CA LEU A 93 -11.60 13.22 10.15
C LEU A 93 -13.09 13.06 9.81
N LYS A 94 -13.45 11.96 9.15
CA LYS A 94 -14.87 11.63 8.87
C LYS A 94 -15.68 11.43 10.16
N GLY A 95 -15.12 10.73 11.13
CA GLY A 95 -15.78 10.50 12.43
C GLY A 95 -16.04 11.81 13.19
N LEU A 96 -15.04 12.70 13.25
CA LEU A 96 -15.20 14.03 13.85
C LEU A 96 -16.23 14.88 13.12
N ASN A 97 -16.24 14.84 11.79
CA ASN A 97 -17.21 15.56 10.98
C ASN A 97 -18.66 15.09 11.27
N ALA A 98 -18.85 13.77 11.36
CA ALA A 98 -20.14 13.18 11.74
C ALA A 98 -20.55 13.56 13.19
N LEU A 99 -19.60 13.56 14.12
CA LEU A 99 -19.84 13.98 15.50
C LEU A 99 -20.30 15.44 15.58
N PHE A 100 -19.68 16.34 14.85
CA PHE A 100 -20.05 17.76 14.83
C PHE A 100 -21.47 17.99 14.29
N VAL A 101 -21.89 17.21 13.29
CA VAL A 101 -23.30 17.21 12.84
C VAL A 101 -24.22 16.70 13.94
N ALA A 102 -23.86 15.61 14.61
CA ALA A 102 -24.66 15.04 15.70
C ALA A 102 -24.81 15.99 16.91
N LEU A 103 -23.78 16.79 17.18
CA LEU A 103 -23.79 17.84 18.21
C LEU A 103 -24.53 19.13 17.79
N GLY A 104 -25.01 19.20 16.54
CA GLY A 104 -25.72 20.36 16.02
C GLY A 104 -24.84 21.58 15.73
N LEU A 105 -23.52 21.40 15.63
CA LEU A 105 -22.59 22.50 15.33
C LEU A 105 -22.75 23.03 13.91
N TYR A 106 -23.12 22.17 13.00
CA TYR A 106 -23.50 22.48 11.61
C TYR A 106 -24.35 21.37 10.99
N SER A 107 -25.03 21.71 9.90
CA SER A 107 -25.85 20.75 9.15
C SER A 107 -25.00 19.90 8.21
N ALA A 108 -25.41 18.65 7.94
CA ALA A 108 -24.84 17.79 6.92
C ALA A 108 -24.92 18.36 5.47
N THR A 109 -25.76 19.39 5.26
CA THR A 109 -25.88 20.12 4.00
C THR A 109 -25.00 21.38 3.95
N SER A 110 -24.30 21.72 5.04
CA SER A 110 -23.44 22.89 5.08
C SER A 110 -22.19 22.72 4.21
N GLY A 111 -21.69 23.81 3.63
CA GLY A 111 -20.45 23.81 2.87
C GLY A 111 -19.24 23.33 3.69
N GLY A 112 -19.20 23.66 4.98
CA GLY A 112 -18.16 23.18 5.91
C GLY A 112 -18.15 21.65 6.01
N TYR A 113 -19.33 21.07 6.23
CA TYR A 113 -19.46 19.61 6.24
C TYR A 113 -18.97 18.98 4.93
N MET A 114 -19.40 19.51 3.78
CA MET A 114 -19.06 18.96 2.46
C MET A 114 -17.56 18.96 2.22
N VAL A 115 -16.85 20.05 2.55
CA VAL A 115 -15.41 20.15 2.36
C VAL A 115 -14.65 19.18 3.27
N ILE A 116 -15.00 19.12 4.54
CA ILE A 116 -14.36 18.21 5.51
C ILE A 116 -14.64 16.76 5.13
N ASN A 117 -15.87 16.46 4.73
CA ASN A 117 -16.25 15.11 4.28
C ASN A 117 -15.45 14.70 3.04
N ALA A 118 -15.33 15.59 2.06
CA ALA A 118 -14.54 15.32 0.86
C ALA A 118 -13.06 15.08 1.19
N ALA A 119 -12.47 15.87 2.09
CA ALA A 119 -11.09 15.67 2.53
C ALA A 119 -10.89 14.31 3.22
N GLY A 120 -11.82 13.89 4.09
CA GLY A 120 -11.78 12.58 4.75
C GLY A 120 -12.12 11.41 3.84
N ASP A 121 -12.87 11.65 2.76
CA ASP A 121 -13.30 10.61 1.82
C ASP A 121 -12.38 10.43 0.62
N ALA A 122 -11.59 11.44 0.28
CA ALA A 122 -10.76 11.46 -0.91
C ALA A 122 -9.82 10.24 -1.00
N LEU A 123 -9.18 9.86 0.11
CA LEU A 123 -8.31 8.71 0.13
C LEU A 123 -9.07 7.41 -0.21
N PHE A 124 -10.26 7.23 0.36
CA PHE A 124 -11.06 6.02 0.15
C PHE A 124 -11.61 5.96 -1.27
N THR A 125 -12.08 7.08 -1.78
CA THR A 125 -12.57 7.19 -3.17
C THR A 125 -11.46 6.91 -4.17
N PHE A 126 -10.28 7.49 -3.96
CA PHE A 126 -9.12 7.33 -4.85
C PHE A 126 -8.14 6.25 -4.38
N LEU A 127 -8.61 5.29 -3.59
CA LEU A 127 -7.77 4.22 -3.05
C LEU A 127 -6.95 3.48 -4.12
N PRO A 128 -7.45 3.22 -5.35
CA PRO A 128 -6.66 2.61 -6.40
C PRO A 128 -5.40 3.37 -6.77
N LEU A 129 -5.35 4.71 -6.64
CA LEU A 129 -4.14 5.48 -6.92
C LEU A 129 -3.04 5.16 -5.89
N PHE A 130 -3.40 5.19 -4.62
CA PHE A 130 -2.47 4.94 -3.52
C PHE A 130 -1.97 3.49 -3.54
N LEU A 131 -2.89 2.53 -3.70
CA LEU A 131 -2.54 1.13 -3.79
C LEU A 131 -1.80 0.79 -5.10
N GLY A 132 -2.07 1.49 -6.18
CA GLY A 132 -1.32 1.40 -7.42
C GLY A 132 0.15 1.76 -7.22
N TYR A 133 0.41 2.87 -6.52
CA TYR A 133 1.76 3.31 -6.18
C TYR A 133 2.49 2.32 -5.27
N THR A 134 1.86 1.87 -4.20
CA THR A 134 2.49 0.94 -3.24
C THR A 134 2.65 -0.47 -3.80
N SER A 135 1.69 -0.95 -4.60
CA SER A 135 1.77 -2.23 -5.31
C SER A 135 2.92 -2.22 -6.33
N ALA A 136 3.11 -1.10 -7.05
CA ALA A 136 4.21 -0.95 -7.99
C ALA A 136 5.57 -1.11 -7.29
N LYS A 137 5.75 -0.49 -6.12
CA LYS A 137 6.95 -0.70 -5.30
C LYS A 137 7.13 -2.16 -4.89
N LYS A 138 6.05 -2.84 -4.48
CA LYS A 138 6.11 -4.24 -4.05
C LYS A 138 6.42 -5.19 -5.19
N PHE A 139 5.93 -4.93 -6.41
CA PHE A 139 6.13 -5.79 -7.58
C PHE A 139 7.33 -5.38 -8.46
N GLY A 140 8.04 -4.31 -8.10
CA GLY A 140 9.20 -3.82 -8.83
C GLY A 140 8.85 -3.11 -10.16
N LEU A 141 7.66 -2.50 -10.24
CA LEU A 141 7.24 -1.59 -11.30
C LEU A 141 7.60 -0.15 -10.91
N LYS A 142 7.80 0.73 -11.88
CA LYS A 142 7.99 2.17 -11.61
C LYS A 142 6.78 2.71 -10.83
N PRO A 143 6.94 3.31 -9.63
CA PRO A 143 5.80 3.70 -8.77
C PRO A 143 4.84 4.69 -9.44
N MET A 144 5.36 5.60 -10.26
CA MET A 144 4.53 6.55 -11.01
C MET A 144 3.65 5.88 -12.07
N LEU A 145 4.12 4.76 -12.65
CA LEU A 145 3.29 3.99 -13.58
C LEU A 145 2.14 3.29 -12.84
N GLY A 146 2.40 2.75 -11.65
CA GLY A 146 1.35 2.18 -10.80
C GLY A 146 0.30 3.22 -10.39
N LEU A 147 0.73 4.45 -10.05
CA LEU A 147 -0.17 5.56 -9.77
C LEU A 147 -1.01 5.93 -11.00
N ALA A 148 -0.40 5.99 -12.19
CA ALA A 148 -1.10 6.30 -13.43
C ALA A 148 -2.16 5.23 -13.78
N LEU A 149 -1.85 3.94 -13.55
CA LEU A 149 -2.82 2.85 -13.71
C LEU A 149 -4.00 2.99 -12.74
N GLY A 150 -3.73 3.33 -11.47
CA GLY A 150 -4.77 3.62 -10.48
C GLY A 150 -5.64 4.81 -10.89
N ALA A 151 -5.04 5.89 -11.41
CA ALA A 151 -5.75 7.05 -11.90
C ALA A 151 -6.64 6.70 -13.10
N ALA A 152 -6.14 5.90 -14.05
CA ALA A 152 -6.92 5.42 -15.17
C ALA A 152 -8.14 4.61 -14.72
N MET A 153 -7.99 3.75 -13.70
CA MET A 153 -9.12 3.00 -13.15
C MET A 153 -10.16 3.87 -12.45
N CYS A 154 -9.75 5.01 -11.88
CA CYS A 154 -10.68 5.96 -11.25
C CYS A 154 -11.24 7.00 -12.25
N TYR A 155 -10.91 6.88 -13.54
CA TYR A 155 -11.32 7.89 -14.52
C TYR A 155 -12.84 7.89 -14.68
N PRO A 156 -13.54 9.04 -14.50
CA PRO A 156 -14.99 9.06 -14.39
C PRO A 156 -15.72 8.45 -15.60
N ALA A 157 -15.23 8.70 -16.82
CA ALA A 157 -15.91 8.25 -18.04
C ALA A 157 -15.94 6.71 -18.24
N ILE A 158 -15.08 5.97 -17.53
CA ILE A 158 -15.04 4.48 -17.62
C ILE A 158 -15.70 3.79 -16.43
N GLN A 159 -16.19 4.55 -15.43
CA GLN A 159 -16.92 3.97 -14.31
C GLN A 159 -18.23 3.35 -14.79
N GLY A 160 -18.58 2.20 -14.23
CA GLY A 160 -19.80 1.48 -14.62
C GLY A 160 -21.05 2.32 -14.47
N SER A 161 -21.15 3.10 -13.40
CA SER A 161 -22.24 4.07 -13.17
C SER A 161 -22.33 5.13 -14.26
N SER A 162 -21.20 5.64 -14.75
CA SER A 162 -21.18 6.66 -15.83
C SER A 162 -21.56 6.05 -17.18
N VAL A 163 -21.03 4.87 -17.49
CA VAL A 163 -21.23 4.20 -18.78
C VAL A 163 -22.66 3.66 -18.93
N SER A 164 -23.27 3.20 -17.83
CA SER A 164 -24.63 2.67 -17.84
C SER A 164 -25.72 3.74 -17.80
N THR A 165 -25.37 4.99 -17.45
CA THR A 165 -26.35 6.07 -17.34
C THR A 165 -26.91 6.45 -18.70
N GLY A 166 -28.21 6.18 -18.91
CA GLY A 166 -28.93 6.53 -20.13
C GLY A 166 -28.55 5.68 -21.35
N ALA A 167 -27.84 4.58 -21.18
CA ALA A 167 -27.48 3.67 -22.26
C ALA A 167 -28.10 2.28 -22.04
N ASP A 168 -28.61 1.67 -23.11
CA ASP A 168 -28.98 0.26 -23.10
C ASP A 168 -27.73 -0.61 -23.26
N ALA A 169 -27.72 -1.74 -22.54
CA ALA A 169 -26.64 -2.70 -22.68
C ALA A 169 -26.64 -3.29 -24.11
N MET A 170 -25.46 -3.31 -24.74
CA MET A 170 -25.26 -3.94 -26.06
C MET A 170 -25.67 -5.42 -26.02
N TYR A 171 -25.23 -6.10 -24.96
CA TYR A 171 -25.63 -7.48 -24.63
C TYR A 171 -25.19 -7.79 -23.17
N THR A 172 -25.58 -8.96 -22.69
CA THR A 172 -25.26 -9.42 -21.34
C THR A 172 -24.42 -10.69 -21.43
N LEU A 173 -23.21 -10.66 -20.89
CA LEU A 173 -22.37 -11.84 -20.72
C LEU A 173 -22.93 -12.72 -19.60
N PHE A 174 -22.75 -14.03 -19.72
CA PHE A 174 -23.14 -15.03 -18.72
C PHE A 174 -24.62 -14.89 -18.27
N LYS A 175 -25.49 -14.53 -19.20
CA LYS A 175 -26.93 -14.35 -18.93
C LYS A 175 -27.53 -15.61 -18.27
N GLY A 176 -28.28 -15.41 -17.19
CA GLY A 176 -28.89 -16.50 -16.43
C GLY A 176 -27.98 -17.12 -15.35
N THR A 177 -26.78 -16.59 -15.12
CA THR A 177 -25.89 -17.00 -14.02
C THR A 177 -25.73 -15.87 -13.02
N MET A 178 -25.16 -16.18 -11.84
CA MET A 178 -24.81 -15.17 -10.83
C MET A 178 -23.71 -14.20 -11.31
N PHE A 179 -23.05 -14.48 -12.43
CA PHE A 179 -22.03 -13.64 -13.06
C PHE A 179 -22.55 -12.83 -14.24
N ALA A 180 -23.88 -12.75 -14.41
CA ALA A 180 -24.49 -11.97 -15.50
C ALA A 180 -23.99 -10.52 -15.46
N SER A 181 -23.29 -10.11 -16.52
CA SER A 181 -22.66 -8.79 -16.61
C SER A 181 -23.12 -8.09 -17.89
N PRO A 182 -23.86 -6.98 -17.80
CA PRO A 182 -24.22 -6.18 -18.96
C PRO A 182 -22.97 -5.50 -19.53
N VAL A 183 -22.85 -5.49 -20.84
CA VAL A 183 -21.77 -4.85 -21.60
C VAL A 183 -22.32 -3.61 -22.28
N TYR A 184 -21.75 -2.47 -21.99
CA TYR A 184 -22.13 -1.16 -22.55
C TYR A 184 -21.09 -0.65 -23.53
N VAL A 185 -19.84 -1.10 -23.40
CA VAL A 185 -18.70 -0.64 -24.20
C VAL A 185 -17.86 -1.84 -24.59
N ASP A 186 -17.32 -1.81 -25.81
CA ASP A 186 -16.31 -2.74 -26.28
C ASP A 186 -14.99 -2.04 -26.58
N PHE A 187 -13.91 -2.78 -26.54
CA PHE A 187 -12.59 -2.34 -26.95
C PHE A 187 -12.11 -3.22 -28.11
N PHE A 188 -12.22 -2.70 -29.32
CA PHE A 188 -11.88 -3.45 -30.56
C PHE A 188 -12.56 -4.82 -30.65
N GLY A 189 -13.84 -4.89 -30.27
CA GLY A 189 -14.63 -6.14 -30.28
C GLY A 189 -14.49 -7.00 -29.03
N LEU A 190 -13.64 -6.60 -28.06
CA LEU A 190 -13.53 -7.26 -26.77
C LEU A 190 -14.49 -6.60 -25.77
N PRO A 191 -15.40 -7.36 -25.13
CA PRO A 191 -16.35 -6.80 -24.18
C PRO A 191 -15.65 -6.23 -22.95
N ILE A 192 -15.99 -5.01 -22.57
CA ILE A 192 -15.57 -4.41 -21.32
C ILE A 192 -16.70 -4.51 -20.31
N ILE A 193 -16.45 -5.24 -19.23
CA ILE A 193 -17.34 -5.26 -18.07
C ILE A 193 -17.00 -4.02 -17.24
N SER A 194 -17.79 -2.95 -17.45
CA SER A 194 -17.59 -1.70 -16.72
C SER A 194 -18.09 -1.84 -15.29
N MET A 195 -17.20 -1.59 -14.32
CA MET A 195 -17.49 -1.56 -12.89
C MET A 195 -17.04 -0.22 -12.32
N ASP A 196 -17.60 0.15 -11.17
CA ASP A 196 -17.07 1.28 -10.41
C ASP A 196 -15.82 0.85 -9.67
N TYR A 197 -14.65 1.33 -10.13
CA TYR A 197 -13.37 0.96 -9.56
C TYR A 197 -12.91 1.91 -8.45
N THR A 198 -13.60 3.04 -8.26
CA THR A 198 -13.35 3.95 -7.12
C THR A 198 -13.54 3.19 -5.80
N GLY A 199 -12.62 3.39 -4.85
CA GLY A 199 -12.66 2.71 -3.56
C GLY A 199 -12.37 1.20 -3.59
N THR A 200 -12.03 0.62 -4.75
CA THR A 200 -11.71 -0.80 -4.84
C THR A 200 -10.23 -1.09 -4.56
N VAL A 201 -9.95 -2.31 -4.13
CA VAL A 201 -8.60 -2.75 -3.72
C VAL A 201 -8.03 -3.78 -4.68
N VAL A 202 -8.78 -4.85 -4.88
CA VAL A 202 -8.28 -6.06 -5.54
C VAL A 202 -7.92 -5.82 -7.01
N PRO A 203 -8.74 -5.12 -7.81
CA PRO A 203 -8.46 -4.93 -9.23
C PRO A 203 -7.13 -4.24 -9.51
N ILE A 204 -6.80 -3.17 -8.77
CA ILE A 204 -5.55 -2.42 -9.00
C ILE A 204 -4.31 -3.25 -8.68
N ILE A 205 -4.35 -4.10 -7.65
CA ILE A 205 -3.24 -4.98 -7.30
C ILE A 205 -2.93 -5.95 -8.45
N PHE A 206 -3.99 -6.53 -9.05
CA PHE A 206 -3.85 -7.41 -10.21
C PHE A 206 -3.35 -6.67 -11.45
N VAL A 207 -3.88 -5.48 -11.72
CA VAL A 207 -3.46 -4.64 -12.87
C VAL A 207 -1.98 -4.31 -12.76
N VAL A 208 -1.51 -3.87 -11.58
CA VAL A 208 -0.10 -3.53 -11.36
C VAL A 208 0.79 -4.77 -11.41
N TYR A 209 0.34 -5.89 -10.87
CA TYR A 209 1.07 -7.16 -10.98
C TYR A 209 1.25 -7.56 -12.45
N PHE A 210 0.18 -7.51 -13.23
CA PHE A 210 0.23 -7.81 -14.67
C PHE A 210 1.14 -6.82 -15.41
N ALA A 211 1.00 -5.52 -15.16
CA ALA A 211 1.85 -4.48 -15.74
C ALA A 211 3.34 -4.72 -15.44
N SER A 212 3.68 -5.17 -14.23
CA SER A 212 5.06 -5.51 -13.87
C SER A 212 5.63 -6.68 -14.69
N LYS A 213 4.77 -7.63 -15.06
CA LYS A 213 5.17 -8.74 -15.95
C LYS A 213 5.34 -8.27 -17.39
N CYS A 214 4.45 -7.42 -17.88
CA CYS A 214 4.55 -6.81 -19.20
C CYS A 214 5.83 -5.96 -19.33
N GLU A 215 6.13 -5.10 -18.35
CA GLU A 215 7.36 -4.29 -18.35
C GLU A 215 8.60 -5.17 -18.45
N LYS A 216 8.69 -6.23 -17.63
CA LYS A 216 9.81 -7.17 -17.68
C LYS A 216 9.94 -7.88 -19.03
N LEU A 217 8.80 -8.17 -19.66
CA LEU A 217 8.79 -8.78 -20.99
C LEU A 217 9.28 -7.80 -22.05
N PHE A 218 8.77 -6.56 -22.03
CA PHE A 218 9.17 -5.51 -22.97
C PHE A 218 10.65 -5.14 -22.83
N ASN A 219 11.16 -4.98 -21.60
CA ASN A 219 12.58 -4.68 -21.37
C ASN A 219 13.53 -5.77 -21.88
N LYS A 220 13.02 -6.99 -22.08
CA LYS A 220 13.80 -8.06 -22.73
C LYS A 220 13.96 -7.88 -24.24
N PHE A 221 12.98 -7.22 -24.89
CA PHE A 221 12.97 -7.02 -26.35
C PHE A 221 13.43 -5.61 -26.76
N VAL A 222 13.27 -4.63 -25.90
CA VAL A 222 13.67 -3.24 -26.14
C VAL A 222 14.74 -2.90 -25.11
N PRO A 223 16.05 -2.91 -25.49
CA PRO A 223 17.11 -2.45 -24.61
C PRO A 223 16.89 -0.99 -24.23
N ASP A 224 17.23 -0.64 -22.99
CA ASP A 224 17.06 0.73 -22.47
C ASP A 224 17.66 1.78 -23.42
N LEU A 225 16.78 2.66 -23.91
CA LEU A 225 17.11 3.92 -24.56
C LEU A 225 17.21 5.02 -23.49
N SER A 226 18.06 4.85 -22.48
CA SER A 226 18.35 5.88 -21.47
C SER A 226 19.83 6.21 -21.45
#